data_fd5c433a2964eb904b822f23cf50d575
#
_entry.id   fd5c433a2964eb904b822f23cf50d575
#
_cell.length_a   1.000
_cell.length_b   1.000
_cell.length_c   1.000
_cell.angle_alpha   90.00
_cell.angle_beta   90.00
_cell.angle_gamma   90.00
#
_symmetry.space_group_name_H-M   'P 1'
#
loop_
_entity.id
_entity.type
_entity.pdbx_description
1 polymer ?
#
loop_
_entity_poly.entity_id
_entity_poly.type
_entity_poly.pdbx_seq_one_letter_code
_entity_poly.pdbx_strand_id
1 'polypeptide(L)'
;KTKAFSYATKAVFTNTVPTGPYRGAGRPESKYIMEQLVDKAAREMGIDKVELRRRNLIQPDAFPYSAPNGQTYDSGEFEAIMDTALERADWEGFENRRLESSVRGKLRGISVTNYLENTGAAGELADIRFRQNDTVALITGAKDMGTSHRTPFAQILHEYLGVPYESIEVIQNDSD
;
A
#
# COMPACT_ATOMS: atom_id res chain seq x y z
N LYS A 1 -13.25 -11.09 -10.76
CA LYS A 1 -12.82 -12.25 -9.93
C LYS A 1 -12.10 -13.24 -10.84
N THR A 2 -10.77 -13.09 -10.96
CA THR A 2 -9.91 -13.94 -11.80
C THR A 2 -9.87 -15.35 -11.22
N LYS A 3 -10.16 -16.37 -12.04
CA LYS A 3 -10.18 -17.78 -11.59
C LYS A 3 -8.81 -18.44 -11.67
N ALA A 4 -7.96 -17.97 -12.58
CA ALA A 4 -6.62 -18.49 -12.79
C ALA A 4 -5.66 -17.35 -13.11
N PHE A 5 -4.42 -17.50 -12.71
CA PHE A 5 -3.38 -16.52 -12.88
C PHE A 5 -2.08 -17.21 -13.30
N SER A 6 -1.42 -16.70 -14.33
CA SER A 6 -0.11 -17.17 -14.76
C SER A 6 0.75 -15.98 -15.14
N TYR A 7 2.01 -16.01 -14.75
CA TYR A 7 2.99 -15.01 -15.17
C TYR A 7 4.34 -15.65 -15.43
N ALA A 8 5.12 -15.01 -16.28
CA ALA A 8 6.51 -15.38 -16.52
C ALA A 8 7.38 -14.10 -16.50
N THR A 9 8.47 -14.15 -15.77
CA THR A 9 9.40 -13.03 -15.64
C THR A 9 10.76 -13.42 -16.22
N LYS A 10 11.36 -12.52 -17.00
CA LYS A 10 12.71 -12.67 -17.49
C LYS A 10 13.52 -11.43 -17.07
N ALA A 11 14.48 -11.64 -16.20
CA ALA A 11 15.46 -10.62 -15.86
C ALA A 11 16.62 -10.66 -16.87
N VAL A 12 16.99 -9.50 -17.38
CA VAL A 12 18.10 -9.35 -18.34
C VAL A 12 19.03 -8.23 -17.93
N PHE A 13 20.31 -8.40 -18.16
CA PHE A 13 21.28 -7.32 -18.03
C PHE A 13 21.17 -6.38 -19.23
N THR A 14 21.22 -5.09 -18.95
CA THR A 14 21.16 -4.02 -19.96
C THR A 14 22.25 -2.99 -19.69
N ASN A 15 22.51 -2.13 -20.68
CA ASN A 15 23.45 -1.00 -20.51
C ASN A 15 22.82 0.23 -19.85
N THR A 16 21.62 0.08 -19.29
CA THR A 16 20.93 1.13 -18.54
C THR A 16 21.32 1.11 -17.07
N VAL A 17 20.95 2.14 -16.34
CA VAL A 17 21.13 2.20 -14.89
C VAL A 17 20.50 0.94 -14.24
N PRO A 18 21.20 0.28 -13.31
CA PRO A 18 20.64 -0.86 -12.61
C PRO A 18 19.31 -0.50 -11.93
N THR A 19 18.36 -1.40 -12.05
CA THR A 19 17.09 -1.29 -11.31
C THR A 19 17.25 -1.88 -9.92
N GLY A 20 16.62 -1.24 -8.95
CA GLY A 20 16.60 -1.70 -7.56
C GLY A 20 15.24 -1.41 -6.93
N PRO A 21 14.99 -1.92 -5.72
CA PRO A 21 13.73 -1.66 -5.04
C PRO A 21 13.60 -0.17 -4.72
N TYR A 22 12.45 0.37 -5.04
CA TYR A 22 12.02 1.69 -4.64
C TYR A 22 10.72 1.55 -3.85
N ARG A 23 10.34 2.54 -3.05
CA ARG A 23 9.11 2.47 -2.24
C ARG A 23 7.92 1.96 -3.06
N GLY A 24 7.30 0.85 -2.61
CA GLY A 24 6.28 0.11 -3.35
C GLY A 24 6.81 -1.13 -4.07
N ALA A 25 8.13 -1.23 -4.33
CA ALA A 25 8.86 -2.44 -4.78
C ALA A 25 8.15 -3.19 -5.92
N GLY A 26 7.88 -2.50 -7.04
CA GLY A 26 7.19 -3.02 -8.22
C GLY A 26 5.66 -2.94 -8.18
N ARG A 27 5.06 -2.64 -7.02
CA ARG A 27 3.60 -2.43 -6.95
C ARG A 27 3.12 -1.20 -7.72
N PRO A 28 3.80 -0.04 -7.70
CA PRO A 28 3.42 1.08 -8.54
C PRO A 28 3.36 0.73 -10.02
N GLU A 29 4.37 0.04 -10.53
CA GLU A 29 4.46 -0.38 -11.94
C GLU A 29 3.34 -1.35 -12.30
N SER A 30 3.12 -2.38 -11.46
CA SER A 30 2.06 -3.36 -11.71
C SER A 30 0.67 -2.72 -11.64
N LYS A 31 0.46 -1.78 -10.70
CA LYS A 31 -0.79 -1.03 -10.59
C LYS A 31 -1.01 -0.11 -11.79
N TYR A 32 0.03 0.60 -12.22
CA TYR A 32 -0.08 1.43 -13.42
C TYR A 32 -0.57 0.62 -14.62
N ILE A 33 0.04 -0.54 -14.89
CA ILE A 33 -0.35 -1.40 -16.00
C ILE A 33 -1.79 -1.89 -15.84
N MET A 34 -2.11 -2.47 -14.69
CA MET A 34 -3.44 -3.05 -14.45
C MET A 34 -4.55 -2.00 -14.48
N GLU A 35 -4.36 -0.86 -13.85
CA GLU A 35 -5.37 0.19 -13.77
C GLU A 35 -5.58 0.88 -15.13
N GLN A 36 -4.53 1.01 -15.95
CA GLN A 36 -4.66 1.47 -17.34
C GLN A 36 -5.45 0.48 -18.19
N LEU A 37 -5.25 -0.82 -18.01
CA LEU A 37 -6.03 -1.85 -18.68
C LEU A 37 -7.50 -1.82 -18.26
N VAL A 38 -7.79 -1.63 -16.97
CA VAL A 38 -9.16 -1.49 -16.46
C VAL A 38 -9.84 -0.25 -17.06
N ASP A 39 -9.14 0.89 -17.09
CA ASP A 39 -9.68 2.11 -17.69
C ASP A 39 -9.92 1.96 -19.20
N LYS A 40 -9.01 1.27 -19.89
CA LYS A 40 -9.18 0.97 -21.32
C LYS A 40 -10.39 0.06 -21.53
N ALA A 41 -10.51 -1.02 -20.77
CA ALA A 41 -11.64 -1.93 -20.83
C ALA A 41 -12.97 -1.21 -20.58
N ALA A 42 -13.03 -0.35 -19.56
CA ALA A 42 -14.21 0.43 -19.25
C ALA A 42 -14.64 1.29 -20.46
N ARG A 43 -13.71 1.97 -21.11
CA ARG A 43 -13.99 2.78 -22.31
C ARG A 43 -14.48 1.93 -23.48
N GLU A 44 -13.83 0.80 -23.77
CA GLU A 44 -14.19 -0.08 -24.89
C GLU A 44 -15.54 -0.80 -24.66
N MET A 45 -15.87 -1.09 -23.42
CA MET A 45 -17.15 -1.71 -23.03
C MET A 45 -18.27 -0.70 -22.83
N GLY A 46 -18.00 0.61 -22.85
CA GLY A 46 -18.99 1.63 -22.55
C GLY A 46 -19.51 1.59 -21.10
N ILE A 47 -18.69 1.12 -20.18
CA ILE A 47 -19.02 1.01 -18.74
C ILE A 47 -18.26 2.11 -17.99
N ASP A 48 -18.92 2.71 -16.99
CA ASP A 48 -18.23 3.63 -16.09
C ASP A 48 -17.04 2.96 -15.40
N LYS A 49 -15.91 3.67 -15.32
CA LYS A 49 -14.66 3.11 -14.77
C LYS A 49 -14.72 2.79 -13.28
N VAL A 50 -15.54 3.52 -12.51
CA VAL A 50 -15.78 3.21 -11.09
C VAL A 50 -16.65 1.97 -11.00
N GLU A 51 -17.72 1.91 -11.77
CA GLU A 51 -18.65 0.79 -11.80
C GLU A 51 -17.94 -0.51 -12.23
N LEU A 52 -17.04 -0.47 -13.22
CA LEU A 52 -16.28 -1.66 -13.59
C LEU A 52 -15.39 -2.16 -12.44
N ARG A 53 -14.80 -1.26 -11.66
CA ARG A 53 -14.05 -1.62 -10.45
C ARG A 53 -14.96 -2.21 -9.39
N ARG A 54 -16.09 -1.59 -9.12
CA ARG A 54 -17.09 -2.04 -8.14
C ARG A 54 -17.50 -3.48 -8.38
N ARG A 55 -17.82 -3.86 -9.62
CA ARG A 55 -18.17 -5.23 -10.02
C ARG A 55 -17.06 -6.26 -9.75
N ASN A 56 -15.82 -5.80 -9.66
CA ASN A 56 -14.65 -6.65 -9.46
C ASN A 56 -14.14 -6.66 -8.01
N LEU A 57 -14.68 -5.85 -7.12
CA LEU A 57 -14.32 -5.91 -5.71
C LEU A 57 -14.79 -7.20 -5.04
N ILE A 58 -14.01 -7.65 -4.08
CA ILE A 58 -14.39 -8.75 -3.20
C ILE A 58 -15.39 -8.20 -2.18
N GLN A 59 -16.54 -8.84 -2.10
CA GLN A 59 -17.59 -8.42 -1.17
C GLN A 59 -17.30 -8.91 0.25
N PRO A 60 -17.77 -8.19 1.30
CA PRO A 60 -17.50 -8.54 2.70
C PRO A 60 -17.90 -9.97 3.09
N ASP A 61 -18.97 -10.50 2.51
CA ASP A 61 -19.47 -11.84 2.76
C ASP A 61 -18.64 -12.96 2.12
N ALA A 62 -17.69 -12.59 1.25
CA ALA A 62 -16.80 -13.55 0.60
C ALA A 62 -15.50 -13.81 1.38
N PHE A 63 -15.28 -13.13 2.50
CA PHE A 63 -14.08 -13.35 3.31
C PHE A 63 -14.24 -14.55 4.28
N PRO A 64 -13.15 -15.28 4.58
CA PRO A 64 -11.80 -15.12 3.99
C PRO A 64 -11.77 -15.56 2.52
N TYR A 65 -11.15 -14.75 1.67
CA TYR A 65 -11.08 -14.97 0.23
C TYR A 65 -9.70 -15.47 -0.20
N SER A 66 -9.63 -16.67 -0.78
CA SER A 66 -8.39 -17.22 -1.33
C SER A 66 -8.21 -16.75 -2.78
N ALA A 67 -7.19 -15.97 -3.02
CA ALA A 67 -6.85 -15.47 -4.35
C ALA A 67 -6.05 -16.51 -5.17
N PRO A 68 -6.14 -16.49 -6.51
CA PRO A 68 -5.42 -17.44 -7.37
C PRO A 68 -3.89 -17.38 -7.26
N ASN A 69 -3.35 -16.30 -6.72
CA ASN A 69 -1.91 -16.12 -6.47
C ASN A 69 -1.45 -16.73 -5.14
N GLY A 70 -2.33 -17.45 -4.43
CA GLY A 70 -2.02 -18.09 -3.15
C GLY A 70 -2.16 -17.20 -1.92
N GLN A 71 -2.53 -15.94 -2.08
CA GLN A 71 -2.81 -15.05 -0.95
C GLN A 71 -4.24 -15.26 -0.43
N THR A 72 -4.38 -15.14 0.88
CA THR A 72 -5.70 -15.11 1.53
C THR A 72 -5.95 -13.72 2.09
N TYR A 73 -7.06 -13.14 1.72
CA TYR A 73 -7.57 -11.91 2.32
C TYR A 73 -8.53 -12.29 3.44
N ASP A 74 -8.26 -11.83 4.62
CA ASP A 74 -8.99 -12.22 5.84
C ASP A 74 -10.25 -11.37 6.06
N SER A 75 -10.18 -10.09 5.70
CA SER A 75 -11.24 -9.12 5.92
C SER A 75 -11.12 -7.92 4.96
N GLY A 76 -12.16 -7.11 4.88
CA GLY A 76 -12.13 -5.85 4.15
C GLY A 76 -13.51 -5.35 3.73
N GLU A 77 -13.64 -4.03 3.66
CA GLU A 77 -14.81 -3.34 3.11
C GLU A 77 -14.37 -2.47 1.92
N PHE A 78 -13.92 -3.12 0.86
CA PHE A 78 -13.26 -2.46 -0.26
C PHE A 78 -14.16 -1.48 -0.98
N GLU A 79 -15.44 -1.79 -1.09
CA GLU A 79 -16.42 -0.90 -1.71
C GLU A 79 -16.65 0.35 -0.87
N ALA A 80 -16.85 0.21 0.42
CA ALA A 80 -17.07 1.33 1.34
C ALA A 80 -15.85 2.28 1.37
N ILE A 81 -14.63 1.74 1.32
CA ILE A 81 -13.40 2.54 1.22
C ILE A 81 -13.36 3.33 -0.08
N MET A 82 -13.69 2.67 -1.20
CA MET A 82 -13.74 3.34 -2.51
C MET A 82 -14.78 4.46 -2.52
N ASP A 83 -15.99 4.20 -2.02
CA ASP A 83 -17.07 5.19 -1.95
C ASP A 83 -16.68 6.40 -1.10
N THR A 84 -16.08 6.16 0.07
CA THR A 84 -15.57 7.24 0.93
C THR A 84 -14.50 8.08 0.20
N ALA A 85 -13.63 7.45 -0.56
CA ALA A 85 -12.61 8.17 -1.32
C ALA A 85 -13.21 9.00 -2.45
N LEU A 86 -14.21 8.47 -3.16
CA LEU A 86 -14.93 9.18 -4.23
C LEU A 86 -15.69 10.40 -3.68
N GLU A 87 -16.38 10.23 -2.56
CA GLU A 87 -17.08 11.32 -1.87
C GLU A 87 -16.11 12.43 -1.45
N ARG A 88 -15.02 12.07 -0.75
CA ARG A 88 -14.02 13.05 -0.29
C ARG A 88 -13.30 13.76 -1.43
N ALA A 89 -13.15 13.11 -2.59
CA ALA A 89 -12.59 13.71 -3.78
C ALA A 89 -13.60 14.57 -4.56
N ASP A 90 -14.86 14.63 -4.13
CA ASP A 90 -15.97 15.22 -4.88
C ASP A 90 -15.94 14.74 -6.34
N TRP A 91 -16.01 13.41 -6.51
CA TRP A 91 -15.92 12.78 -7.82
C TRP A 91 -16.95 13.30 -8.80
N GLU A 92 -18.20 13.43 -8.35
CA GLU A 92 -19.32 13.92 -9.17
C GLU A 92 -19.11 15.37 -9.64
N GLY A 93 -18.50 16.22 -8.82
CA GLY A 93 -18.19 17.61 -9.17
C GLY A 93 -16.96 17.80 -10.07
N PHE A 94 -16.29 16.71 -10.48
CA PHE A 94 -15.02 16.81 -11.22
C PHE A 94 -15.17 17.52 -12.56
N GLU A 95 -16.24 17.27 -13.33
CA GLU A 95 -16.41 17.88 -14.65
C GLU A 95 -16.54 19.41 -14.56
N ASN A 96 -17.21 19.93 -13.55
CA ASN A 96 -17.28 21.38 -13.29
C ASN A 96 -15.88 21.95 -13.02
N ARG A 97 -15.11 21.30 -12.15
CA ARG A 97 -13.73 21.71 -11.85
C ARG A 97 -12.81 21.63 -13.07
N ARG A 98 -13.04 20.67 -13.95
CA ARG A 98 -12.30 20.53 -15.21
C ARG A 98 -12.60 21.69 -16.15
N LEU A 99 -13.87 22.06 -16.32
CA LEU A 99 -14.31 23.20 -17.12
C LEU A 99 -13.73 24.51 -16.58
N GLU A 100 -13.82 24.77 -15.27
CA GLU A 100 -13.22 25.94 -14.63
C GLU A 100 -11.71 26.03 -14.87
N SER A 101 -11.01 24.90 -14.85
CA SER A 101 -9.58 24.84 -15.11
C SER A 101 -9.28 25.17 -16.58
N SER A 102 -10.10 24.65 -17.51
CA SER A 102 -9.98 24.92 -18.94
C SER A 102 -10.13 26.40 -19.27
N VAL A 103 -11.08 27.10 -18.64
CA VAL A 103 -11.25 28.56 -18.80
C VAL A 103 -9.98 29.32 -18.40
N ARG A 104 -9.20 28.79 -17.48
CA ARG A 104 -7.91 29.35 -17.06
C ARG A 104 -6.71 28.81 -17.85
N GLY A 105 -6.94 28.13 -18.96
CA GLY A 105 -5.89 27.53 -19.79
C GLY A 105 -5.15 26.35 -19.12
N LYS A 106 -5.78 25.68 -18.15
CA LYS A 106 -5.18 24.55 -17.41
C LYS A 106 -5.93 23.26 -17.71
N LEU A 107 -5.19 22.16 -17.73
CA LEU A 107 -5.74 20.81 -17.78
C LEU A 107 -5.89 20.25 -16.37
N ARG A 108 -6.97 19.51 -16.14
CA ARG A 108 -7.23 18.81 -14.87
C ARG A 108 -7.61 17.37 -15.17
N GLY A 109 -7.00 16.46 -14.46
CA GLY A 109 -7.30 15.01 -14.53
C GLY A 109 -7.71 14.46 -13.19
N ILE A 110 -8.49 13.38 -13.20
CA ILE A 110 -8.84 12.57 -12.04
C ILE A 110 -8.80 11.09 -12.39
N SER A 111 -8.33 10.29 -11.47
CA SER A 111 -8.37 8.84 -11.58
C SER A 111 -8.73 8.21 -10.25
N VAL A 112 -9.23 6.99 -10.29
CA VAL A 112 -9.41 6.13 -9.12
C VAL A 112 -8.65 4.84 -9.36
N THR A 113 -7.96 4.38 -8.34
CA THR A 113 -7.24 3.10 -8.34
C THR A 113 -7.51 2.36 -7.05
N ASN A 114 -7.61 1.03 -7.13
CA ASN A 114 -7.71 0.19 -5.95
C ASN A 114 -6.35 -0.42 -5.63
N TYR A 115 -5.95 -0.32 -4.38
CA TYR A 115 -4.64 -0.75 -3.92
C TYR A 115 -4.76 -1.53 -2.62
N LEU A 116 -3.99 -2.60 -2.51
CA LEU A 116 -3.83 -3.38 -1.30
C LEU A 116 -2.34 -3.58 -1.03
N GLU A 117 -1.92 -3.30 0.20
CA GLU A 117 -0.57 -3.55 0.68
C GLU A 117 -0.60 -4.64 1.75
N ASN A 118 0.32 -5.56 1.63
CA ASN A 118 0.53 -6.57 2.67
C ASN A 118 1.43 -5.99 3.76
N THR A 119 1.16 -6.33 5.01
CA THR A 119 2.13 -6.17 6.08
C THR A 119 3.32 -7.09 5.87
N GLY A 120 4.48 -6.71 6.40
CA GLY A 120 5.80 -7.31 6.13
C GLY A 120 5.81 -8.82 5.95
N ALA A 121 6.62 -9.28 5.01
CA ALA A 121 6.59 -10.66 4.51
C ALA A 121 7.72 -11.55 5.03
N ALA A 122 8.70 -11.01 5.73
CA ALA A 122 9.88 -11.76 6.23
C ALA A 122 9.93 -11.72 7.74
N GLY A 123 10.51 -12.76 8.36
CA GLY A 123 10.84 -12.75 9.75
C GLY A 123 11.87 -11.65 10.05
N GLU A 124 11.66 -10.91 11.13
CA GLU A 124 12.55 -9.88 11.60
C GLU A 124 13.04 -10.25 13.00
N LEU A 125 14.30 -9.99 13.28
CA LEU A 125 14.85 -10.13 14.61
C LEU A 125 14.80 -8.79 15.34
N ALA A 126 14.38 -8.86 16.59
CA ALA A 126 14.43 -7.73 17.50
C ALA A 126 15.09 -8.18 18.80
N ASP A 127 16.14 -7.49 19.20
CA ASP A 127 16.84 -7.73 20.47
C ASP A 127 16.46 -6.63 21.46
N ILE A 128 16.07 -7.02 22.68
CA ILE A 128 15.70 -6.09 23.74
C ILE A 128 16.74 -6.19 24.84
N ARG A 129 17.42 -5.07 25.13
CA ARG A 129 18.48 -5.00 26.14
C ARG A 129 18.11 -4.01 27.23
N PHE A 130 18.04 -4.49 28.47
CA PHE A 130 17.97 -3.65 29.65
C PHE A 130 19.38 -3.16 30.02
N ARG A 131 19.53 -1.86 30.19
CA ARG A 131 20.81 -1.23 30.48
C ARG A 131 20.91 -0.75 31.94
N GLN A 132 22.13 -0.58 32.43
CA GLN A 132 22.39 -0.17 33.82
C GLN A 132 21.91 1.25 34.18
N ASN A 133 21.63 2.09 33.17
CA ASN A 133 21.13 3.45 33.32
C ASN A 133 19.59 3.52 33.27
N ASP A 134 18.89 2.44 33.60
CA ASP A 134 17.43 2.33 33.58
C ASP A 134 16.81 2.61 32.21
N THR A 135 17.57 2.43 31.13
CA THR A 135 17.05 2.52 29.76
C THR A 135 16.88 1.12 29.16
N VAL A 136 15.97 1.04 28.19
CA VAL A 136 15.72 -0.18 27.40
C VAL A 136 16.05 0.10 25.95
N ALA A 137 16.96 -0.67 25.37
CA ALA A 137 17.28 -0.60 23.96
C ALA A 137 16.53 -1.68 23.17
N LEU A 138 15.83 -1.29 22.13
CA LEU A 138 15.36 -2.19 21.08
C LEU A 138 16.31 -2.08 19.88
N ILE A 139 16.94 -3.18 19.53
CA ILE A 139 17.85 -3.27 18.37
C ILE A 139 17.13 -4.07 17.29
N THR A 140 16.99 -3.51 16.10
CA THR A 140 16.28 -4.15 14.98
C THR A 140 16.92 -3.81 13.65
N GLY A 141 16.90 -4.77 12.71
CA GLY A 141 17.28 -4.56 11.33
C GLY A 141 16.24 -3.77 10.51
N ALA A 142 15.01 -3.62 11.03
CA ALA A 142 13.94 -2.90 10.37
C ALA A 142 14.28 -1.41 10.22
N LYS A 143 14.69 -1.03 9.00
CA LYS A 143 15.11 0.33 8.68
C LYS A 143 13.92 1.28 8.56
N ASP A 144 14.01 2.44 9.21
CA ASP A 144 13.07 3.53 9.02
C ASP A 144 13.30 4.22 7.67
N MET A 145 12.31 4.11 6.80
CA MET A 145 12.31 4.77 5.49
C MET A 145 11.10 5.72 5.35
N GLY A 146 10.77 6.42 6.42
CA GLY A 146 9.61 7.30 6.54
C GLY A 146 8.39 6.62 7.17
N THR A 147 8.57 5.45 7.76
CA THR A 147 7.56 4.68 8.50
C THR A 147 7.50 5.03 9.97
N SER A 148 8.47 5.84 10.46
CA SER A 148 8.57 6.30 11.86
C SER A 148 8.64 5.14 12.86
N HIS A 149 9.35 4.07 12.55
CA HIS A 149 9.42 2.85 13.36
C HIS A 149 9.77 3.10 14.83
N ARG A 150 10.54 4.14 15.14
CA ARG A 150 10.90 4.48 16.53
C ARG A 150 9.68 4.69 17.40
N THR A 151 8.69 5.42 16.91
CA THR A 151 7.48 5.72 17.67
C THR A 151 6.64 4.47 17.98
N PRO A 152 6.16 3.70 16.99
CA PRO A 152 5.33 2.53 17.28
C PRO A 152 6.09 1.44 18.04
N PHE A 153 7.38 1.24 17.79
CA PHE A 153 8.14 0.24 18.53
C PHE A 153 8.33 0.62 20.01
N ALA A 154 8.59 1.90 20.28
CA ALA A 154 8.64 2.37 21.66
C ALA A 154 7.26 2.29 22.35
N GLN A 155 6.16 2.59 21.64
CA GLN A 155 4.81 2.42 22.17
C GLN A 155 4.51 0.95 22.52
N ILE A 156 4.87 0.01 21.64
CA ILE A 156 4.69 -1.43 21.88
C ILE A 156 5.47 -1.86 23.12
N LEU A 157 6.74 -1.48 23.23
CA LEU A 157 7.55 -1.85 24.39
C LEU A 157 7.04 -1.23 25.70
N HIS A 158 6.62 0.02 25.65
CA HIS A 158 5.97 0.67 26.79
C HIS A 158 4.75 -0.11 27.26
N GLU A 159 3.86 -0.46 26.34
CA GLU A 159 2.63 -1.19 26.65
C GLU A 159 2.89 -2.60 27.20
N TYR A 160 3.81 -3.35 26.60
CA TYR A 160 4.07 -4.73 27.00
C TYR A 160 4.99 -4.88 28.19
N LEU A 161 5.96 -4.00 28.38
CA LEU A 161 6.96 -4.11 29.44
C LEU A 161 6.68 -3.20 30.64
N GLY A 162 5.78 -2.23 30.50
CA GLY A 162 5.49 -1.26 31.56
C GLY A 162 6.63 -0.28 31.86
N VAL A 163 7.65 -0.19 30.98
CA VAL A 163 8.76 0.76 31.13
C VAL A 163 8.37 2.15 30.63
N PRO A 164 8.91 3.23 31.23
CA PRO A 164 8.60 4.58 30.74
C PRO A 164 8.95 4.73 29.26
N TYR A 165 8.07 5.37 28.49
CA TYR A 165 8.27 5.59 27.06
C TYR A 165 9.59 6.31 26.75
N GLU A 166 9.94 7.29 27.56
CA GLU A 166 11.14 8.11 27.42
C GLU A 166 12.45 7.33 27.72
N SER A 167 12.33 6.19 28.39
CA SER A 167 13.48 5.32 28.66
C SER A 167 13.80 4.37 27.52
N ILE A 168 12.98 4.34 26.47
CA ILE A 168 13.13 3.39 25.37
C ILE A 168 13.92 4.02 24.23
N GLU A 169 15.02 3.38 23.88
CA GLU A 169 15.85 3.72 22.73
C GLU A 169 15.67 2.69 21.62
N VAL A 170 15.30 3.15 20.42
CA VAL A 170 15.21 2.27 19.24
C VAL A 170 16.44 2.46 18.37
N ILE A 171 17.26 1.41 18.27
CA ILE A 171 18.50 1.37 17.50
C ILE A 171 18.22 0.61 16.20
N GLN A 172 18.56 1.22 15.09
CA GLN A 172 18.34 0.69 13.75
C GLN A 172 19.59 0.82 12.91
N ASN A 173 19.73 -0.03 11.89
CA ASN A 173 20.81 -0.02 10.92
C ASN A 173 22.21 -0.33 11.52
N ASP A 174 22.27 -1.04 12.62
CA ASP A 174 23.49 -1.58 13.16
C ASP A 174 23.62 -3.03 12.70
N SER A 175 24.81 -3.41 12.23
CA SER A 175 25.11 -4.75 11.75
C SER A 175 25.95 -5.56 12.73
N ASP A 176 26.32 -4.97 13.89
CA ASP A 176 27.20 -5.57 14.89
C ASP A 176 26.43 -6.37 15.97
#